data_d2eb917653d5261601323242a91e84cb
#
_entry.id   d2eb917653d5261601323242a91e84cb
#
_cell.length_a   1.000
_cell.length_b   1.000
_cell.length_c   1.000
_cell.angle_alpha   90.00
_cell.angle_beta   90.00
_cell.angle_gamma   90.00
#
_symmetry.space_group_name_H-M   'P 1'
#
loop_
_entity.id
_entity.type
_entity.pdbx_description
1 polymer ?
#
loop_
_entity_poly.entity_id
_entity_poly.type
_entity_poly.pdbx_seq_one_letter_code
_entity_poly.pdbx_strand_id
1 'polypeptide(L)'
;MSRAVAWWHTWLRTNAVLNVALWSLAAAAVTREQASRRVDTDAACLQLLLSAVYVAGCAYRSFLPVIDIPRLVLVDSRLSSVLVGRSVATVAELCFAAQWALILHRAAVLVGSRFVLAVSWTVLPLIVLAEICSWHAVLTTGQRAHAAENSLWGLAATLVVTGMLVIEPHRIAPLHAATIATGAAYVAFIFIYDVPMYWSRWRGDQANGHRCLSIADGIVDVSRRWTVSYRWEDWRDEVPWMSLYFTFGVWSSIWLVYASLALGRSN
;
A
#
# COMPACT_ATOMS: atom_id res chain seq x y z
N MET A 1 -18.00 -20.06 -10.10
CA MET A 1 -17.23 -18.80 -10.22
C MET A 1 -17.61 -18.12 -11.52
N SER A 2 -18.02 -16.82 -11.47
CA SER A 2 -18.30 -16.08 -12.70
C SER A 2 -17.04 -15.96 -13.56
N ARG A 3 -17.20 -15.88 -14.91
CA ARG A 3 -16.05 -15.75 -15.81
C ARG A 3 -15.21 -14.49 -15.51
N ALA A 4 -15.87 -13.39 -15.15
CA ALA A 4 -15.20 -12.13 -14.82
C ALA A 4 -14.32 -12.26 -13.59
N VAL A 5 -14.83 -12.85 -12.49
CA VAL A 5 -14.04 -13.09 -11.27
C VAL A 5 -12.88 -14.05 -11.54
N ALA A 6 -13.10 -15.12 -12.34
CA ALA A 6 -12.04 -16.05 -12.68
C ALA A 6 -10.91 -15.37 -13.47
N TRP A 7 -11.26 -14.56 -14.45
CA TRP A 7 -10.31 -13.81 -15.25
C TRP A 7 -9.52 -12.80 -14.40
N TRP A 8 -10.21 -12.01 -13.57
CA TRP A 8 -9.58 -11.04 -12.69
C TRP A 8 -8.64 -11.71 -11.67
N HIS A 9 -9.05 -12.81 -11.04
CA HIS A 9 -8.19 -13.54 -10.10
C HIS A 9 -6.95 -14.13 -10.80
N THR A 10 -7.11 -14.63 -12.03
CA THR A 10 -5.96 -15.10 -12.83
C THR A 10 -5.01 -13.94 -13.13
N TRP A 11 -5.55 -12.77 -13.47
CA TRP A 11 -4.76 -11.57 -13.71
C TRP A 11 -4.00 -11.13 -12.43
N LEU A 12 -4.63 -11.10 -11.26
CA LEU A 12 -3.98 -10.79 -9.99
C LEU A 12 -2.80 -11.73 -9.71
N ARG A 13 -3.00 -13.03 -9.88
CA ARG A 13 -1.97 -14.06 -9.65
C ARG A 13 -0.80 -13.92 -10.64
N THR A 14 -1.10 -13.68 -11.91
CA THR A 14 -0.07 -13.47 -12.93
C THR A 14 0.74 -12.22 -12.64
N ASN A 15 0.06 -11.13 -12.27
CA ASN A 15 0.71 -9.88 -11.86
C ASN A 15 1.58 -10.07 -10.61
N ALA A 16 1.14 -10.86 -9.63
CA ALA A 16 1.94 -11.18 -8.44
C ALA A 16 3.25 -11.92 -8.81
N VAL A 17 3.19 -12.90 -9.72
CA VAL A 17 4.39 -13.61 -10.21
C VAL A 17 5.33 -12.65 -10.93
N LEU A 18 4.80 -11.76 -11.80
CA LEU A 18 5.58 -10.72 -12.47
C LEU A 18 6.26 -9.79 -11.44
N ASN A 19 5.52 -9.35 -10.43
CA ASN A 19 6.05 -8.49 -9.37
C ASN A 19 7.21 -9.13 -8.60
N VAL A 20 7.12 -10.41 -8.27
CA VAL A 20 8.21 -11.17 -7.64
C VAL A 20 9.43 -11.25 -8.56
N ALA A 21 9.21 -11.48 -9.86
CA ALA A 21 10.30 -11.48 -10.84
C ALA A 21 10.99 -10.12 -10.95
N LEU A 22 10.21 -9.03 -11.01
CA LEU A 22 10.74 -7.66 -11.04
C LEU A 22 11.52 -7.32 -9.75
N TRP A 23 11.02 -7.72 -8.60
CA TRP A 23 11.74 -7.58 -7.33
C TRP A 23 13.05 -8.37 -7.34
N SER A 24 13.06 -9.58 -7.89
CA SER A 24 14.28 -10.39 -8.00
C SER A 24 15.35 -9.73 -8.88
N LEU A 25 14.94 -9.00 -9.92
CA LEU A 25 15.86 -8.17 -10.72
C LEU A 25 16.44 -7.01 -9.91
N ALA A 26 15.64 -6.36 -9.07
CA ALA A 26 16.13 -5.32 -8.17
C ALA A 26 17.13 -5.90 -7.13
N ALA A 27 16.85 -7.09 -6.58
CA ALA A 27 17.77 -7.79 -5.69
C ALA A 27 19.11 -8.10 -6.38
N ALA A 28 19.07 -8.58 -7.62
CA ALA A 28 20.28 -8.83 -8.41
C ALA A 28 21.07 -7.53 -8.71
N ALA A 29 20.39 -6.40 -8.90
CA ALA A 29 21.03 -5.11 -9.08
C ALA A 29 21.75 -4.66 -7.80
N VAL A 30 21.11 -4.75 -6.64
CA VAL A 30 21.70 -4.41 -5.34
C VAL A 30 22.94 -5.27 -5.05
N THR A 31 22.83 -6.59 -5.23
CA THR A 31 23.96 -7.52 -4.98
C THR A 31 25.17 -7.25 -5.91
N ARG A 32 24.93 -6.87 -7.17
CA ARG A 32 26.02 -6.49 -8.10
C ARG A 32 26.72 -5.21 -7.64
N GLU A 33 25.99 -4.19 -7.21
CA GLU A 33 26.59 -2.95 -6.69
C GLU A 33 27.36 -3.20 -5.40
N GLN A 34 26.84 -4.03 -4.50
CA GLN A 34 27.56 -4.47 -3.29
C GLN A 34 28.89 -5.15 -3.63
N ALA A 35 28.89 -6.08 -4.57
CA ALA A 35 30.09 -6.80 -4.98
C ALA A 35 31.14 -5.85 -5.60
N SER A 36 30.71 -4.78 -6.27
CA SER A 36 31.60 -3.80 -6.88
C SER A 36 32.24 -2.86 -5.88
N ARG A 37 31.74 -2.75 -4.66
CA ARG A 37 32.17 -1.82 -3.59
C ARG A 37 32.27 -0.34 -4.03
N ARG A 38 31.54 0.05 -5.07
CA ARG A 38 31.59 1.41 -5.63
C ARG A 38 30.64 2.38 -4.98
N VAL A 39 29.66 1.87 -4.23
CA VAL A 39 28.54 2.64 -3.67
C VAL A 39 28.24 2.13 -2.27
N ASP A 40 27.86 3.03 -1.36
CA ASP A 40 27.23 2.63 -0.10
C ASP A 40 25.85 2.02 -0.39
N THR A 41 25.74 0.71 -0.17
CA THR A 41 24.53 -0.06 -0.48
C THR A 41 23.64 -0.34 0.73
N ASP A 42 24.01 0.08 1.94
CA ASP A 42 23.27 -0.27 3.16
C ASP A 42 21.81 0.21 3.10
N ALA A 43 21.60 1.44 2.65
CA ALA A 43 20.26 1.96 2.49
C ALA A 43 19.48 1.27 1.34
N ALA A 44 20.15 0.85 0.28
CA ALA A 44 19.52 0.09 -0.80
C ALA A 44 19.16 -1.33 -0.35
N CYS A 45 19.97 -1.96 0.51
CA CYS A 45 19.67 -3.24 1.13
C CYS A 45 18.45 -3.14 2.06
N LEU A 46 18.35 -2.09 2.87
CA LEU A 46 17.19 -1.85 3.71
C LEU A 46 15.92 -1.61 2.87
N GLN A 47 16.03 -0.82 1.81
CA GLN A 47 14.94 -0.60 0.85
C GLN A 47 14.50 -1.92 0.20
N LEU A 48 15.45 -2.76 -0.19
CA LEU A 48 15.17 -4.07 -0.79
C LEU A 48 14.43 -4.99 0.18
N LEU A 49 14.83 -5.00 1.45
CA LEU A 49 14.17 -5.80 2.50
C LEU A 49 12.72 -5.33 2.72
N LEU A 50 12.51 -4.03 2.88
CA LEU A 50 11.17 -3.46 3.05
C LEU A 50 10.29 -3.73 1.82
N SER A 51 10.86 -3.61 0.60
CA SER A 51 10.19 -3.96 -0.64
C SER A 51 9.84 -5.44 -0.71
N ALA A 52 10.70 -6.35 -0.23
CA ALA A 52 10.40 -7.78 -0.18
C ALA A 52 9.14 -8.07 0.62
N VAL A 53 9.00 -7.45 1.81
CA VAL A 53 7.83 -7.61 2.67
C VAL A 53 6.57 -7.08 1.98
N TYR A 54 6.66 -5.91 1.34
CA TYR A 54 5.53 -5.32 0.62
C TYR A 54 5.10 -6.17 -0.59
N VAL A 55 6.05 -6.60 -1.42
CA VAL A 55 5.81 -7.47 -2.58
C VAL A 55 5.19 -8.80 -2.14
N ALA A 56 5.72 -9.41 -1.08
CA ALA A 56 5.20 -10.67 -0.54
C ALA A 56 3.76 -10.50 0.01
N GLY A 57 3.48 -9.41 0.72
CA GLY A 57 2.14 -9.10 1.22
C GLY A 57 1.12 -8.88 0.10
N CYS A 58 1.49 -8.11 -0.94
CA CYS A 58 0.66 -7.91 -2.12
C CYS A 58 0.46 -9.21 -2.92
N ALA A 59 1.50 -10.03 -3.05
CA ALA A 59 1.39 -11.35 -3.68
C ALA A 59 0.45 -12.26 -2.88
N TYR A 60 0.59 -12.32 -1.57
CA TYR A 60 -0.31 -13.07 -0.70
C TYR A 60 -1.78 -12.67 -0.93
N ARG A 61 -2.10 -11.38 -0.91
CA ARG A 61 -3.45 -10.89 -1.15
C ARG A 61 -3.93 -11.06 -2.60
N SER A 62 -3.03 -11.17 -3.56
CA SER A 62 -3.36 -11.50 -4.95
C SER A 62 -3.77 -12.97 -5.12
N PHE A 63 -3.17 -13.88 -4.34
CA PHE A 63 -3.56 -15.29 -4.34
C PHE A 63 -4.78 -15.58 -3.46
N LEU A 64 -4.93 -14.86 -2.37
CA LEU A 64 -6.00 -14.98 -1.38
C LEU A 64 -6.73 -13.64 -1.20
N PRO A 65 -7.47 -13.17 -2.23
CA PRO A 65 -8.20 -11.92 -2.14
C PRO A 65 -9.25 -11.97 -1.03
N VAL A 66 -9.33 -10.88 -0.26
CA VAL A 66 -10.29 -10.72 0.82
C VAL A 66 -10.86 -9.30 0.81
N ILE A 67 -12.15 -9.18 1.04
CA ILE A 67 -12.85 -7.92 1.34
C ILE A 67 -13.13 -7.91 2.84
N ASP A 68 -12.60 -6.91 3.51
CA ASP A 68 -12.66 -6.83 4.97
C ASP A 68 -14.10 -6.63 5.50
N ILE A 69 -14.92 -5.89 4.78
CA ILE A 69 -16.35 -5.68 5.05
C ILE A 69 -17.09 -5.82 3.71
N PRO A 70 -17.96 -6.83 3.55
CA PRO A 70 -18.65 -7.68 4.57
C PRO A 70 -18.02 -9.07 4.83
N ARG A 71 -16.71 -9.25 4.80
CA ARG A 71 -16.02 -10.53 5.06
C ARG A 71 -16.12 -11.52 3.88
N LEU A 72 -15.80 -11.05 2.69
CA LEU A 72 -15.84 -11.90 1.49
C LEU A 72 -14.46 -12.41 1.13
N VAL A 73 -14.39 -13.67 0.70
CA VAL A 73 -13.16 -14.32 0.23
C VAL A 73 -13.40 -15.09 -1.05
N LEU A 74 -12.36 -15.26 -1.87
CA LEU A 74 -12.40 -16.11 -3.06
C LEU A 74 -12.00 -17.57 -2.76
N VAL A 75 -11.17 -17.77 -1.75
CA VAL A 75 -10.65 -19.10 -1.41
C VAL A 75 -11.10 -19.47 -0.01
N ASP A 76 -11.75 -20.60 0.15
CA ASP A 76 -12.17 -21.11 1.46
C ASP A 76 -10.96 -21.68 2.21
N SER A 77 -10.35 -20.86 3.03
CA SER A 77 -9.18 -21.22 3.81
C SER A 77 -9.06 -20.34 5.05
N ARG A 78 -8.54 -20.88 6.15
CA ARG A 78 -8.19 -20.09 7.34
C ARG A 78 -7.17 -18.98 7.01
N LEU A 79 -6.30 -19.21 6.02
CA LEU A 79 -5.37 -18.20 5.52
C LEU A 79 -6.10 -17.04 4.82
N SER A 80 -7.28 -17.27 4.26
CA SER A 80 -8.11 -16.21 3.66
C SER A 80 -8.92 -15.41 4.68
N SER A 81 -8.82 -15.73 6.00
CA SER A 81 -9.54 -14.95 7.01
C SER A 81 -9.15 -13.47 6.98
N VAL A 82 -10.12 -12.61 7.30
CA VAL A 82 -9.88 -11.16 7.37
C VAL A 82 -8.77 -10.83 8.36
N LEU A 83 -8.69 -11.54 9.49
CA LEU A 83 -7.62 -11.37 10.47
C LEU A 83 -6.24 -11.52 9.83
N VAL A 84 -6.00 -12.62 9.10
CA VAL A 84 -4.69 -12.87 8.46
C VAL A 84 -4.47 -11.90 7.31
N GLY A 85 -5.46 -11.71 6.45
CA GLY A 85 -5.37 -10.80 5.30
C GLY A 85 -5.04 -9.36 5.72
N ARG A 86 -5.71 -8.84 6.75
CA ARG A 86 -5.45 -7.48 7.27
C ARG A 86 -4.10 -7.38 7.98
N SER A 87 -3.71 -8.39 8.77
CA SER A 87 -2.38 -8.41 9.40
C SER A 87 -1.25 -8.35 8.37
N VAL A 88 -1.37 -9.14 7.30
CA VAL A 88 -0.40 -9.12 6.19
C VAL A 88 -0.39 -7.76 5.50
N ALA A 89 -1.57 -7.16 5.25
CA ALA A 89 -1.67 -5.83 4.67
C ALA A 89 -1.00 -4.78 5.55
N THR A 90 -1.32 -4.73 6.84
CA THR A 90 -0.72 -3.78 7.80
C THR A 90 0.81 -3.81 7.78
N VAL A 91 1.40 -5.02 7.85
CA VAL A 91 2.87 -5.15 7.81
C VAL A 91 3.43 -4.65 6.48
N ALA A 92 2.80 -5.02 5.37
CA ALA A 92 3.22 -4.58 4.04
C ALA A 92 3.12 -3.06 3.88
N GLU A 93 2.01 -2.45 4.28
CA GLU A 93 1.73 -1.02 4.19
C GLU A 93 2.70 -0.18 5.05
N LEU A 94 3.01 -0.64 6.27
CA LEU A 94 4.03 -0.01 7.10
C LEU A 94 5.43 -0.09 6.49
N CYS A 95 5.79 -1.21 5.85
CA CYS A 95 7.05 -1.33 5.12
C CYS A 95 7.11 -0.38 3.93
N PHE A 96 6.02 -0.22 3.18
CA PHE A 96 5.95 0.72 2.06
C PHE A 96 6.06 2.18 2.52
N ALA A 97 5.38 2.55 3.61
CA ALA A 97 5.50 3.88 4.22
C ALA A 97 6.94 4.16 4.71
N ALA A 98 7.58 3.16 5.33
CA ALA A 98 8.98 3.26 5.76
C ALA A 98 9.93 3.47 4.57
N GLN A 99 9.68 2.82 3.42
CA GLN A 99 10.47 3.05 2.19
C GLN A 99 10.40 4.53 1.76
N TRP A 100 9.21 5.13 1.72
CA TRP A 100 9.03 6.54 1.40
C TRP A 100 9.71 7.46 2.42
N ALA A 101 9.55 7.18 3.71
CA ALA A 101 10.19 7.94 4.77
C ALA A 101 11.73 7.96 4.62
N LEU A 102 12.34 6.80 4.32
CA LEU A 102 13.78 6.66 4.12
C LEU A 102 14.28 7.43 2.89
N ILE A 103 13.57 7.34 1.75
CA ILE A 103 13.95 8.08 0.54
C ILE A 103 13.87 9.58 0.76
N LEU A 104 12.77 10.06 1.36
CA LEU A 104 12.62 11.48 1.68
C LEU A 104 13.68 11.96 2.66
N HIS A 105 14.02 11.18 3.67
CA HIS A 105 15.08 11.52 4.63
C HIS A 105 16.43 11.70 3.92
N ARG A 106 16.83 10.75 3.07
CA ARG A 106 18.08 10.84 2.30
C ARG A 106 18.07 12.04 1.36
N ALA A 107 16.97 12.23 0.62
CA ALA A 107 16.83 13.38 -0.27
C ALA A 107 16.91 14.71 0.52
N ALA A 108 16.27 14.80 1.69
CA ALA A 108 16.31 15.96 2.56
C ALA A 108 17.74 16.32 3.00
N VAL A 109 18.52 15.31 3.38
CA VAL A 109 19.94 15.49 3.77
C VAL A 109 20.77 15.98 2.58
N LEU A 110 20.59 15.40 1.40
CA LEU A 110 21.33 15.77 0.18
C LEU A 110 21.05 17.22 -0.26
N VAL A 111 19.80 17.69 -0.13
CA VAL A 111 19.42 19.05 -0.56
C VAL A 111 19.41 20.08 0.58
N GLY A 112 19.64 19.65 1.82
CA GLY A 112 19.62 20.53 2.99
C GLY A 112 18.22 21.07 3.36
N SER A 113 17.12 20.39 2.97
CA SER A 113 15.75 20.86 3.17
C SER A 113 15.19 20.39 4.51
N ARG A 114 14.97 21.34 5.45
CA ARG A 114 14.30 21.05 6.73
C ARG A 114 12.84 20.64 6.57
N PHE A 115 12.17 21.18 5.54
CA PHE A 115 10.77 20.83 5.26
C PHE A 115 10.67 19.35 4.84
N VAL A 116 11.47 18.91 3.87
CA VAL A 116 11.46 17.50 3.41
C VAL A 116 11.87 16.57 4.54
N LEU A 117 12.81 17.01 5.40
CA LEU A 117 13.19 16.24 6.59
C LEU A 117 12.01 16.08 7.56
N ALA A 118 11.25 17.13 7.84
CA ALA A 118 10.05 17.04 8.67
C ALA A 118 9.01 16.11 8.04
N VAL A 119 8.77 16.20 6.74
CA VAL A 119 7.87 15.28 6.01
C VAL A 119 8.31 13.84 6.16
N SER A 120 9.61 13.55 6.04
CA SER A 120 10.14 12.18 6.17
C SER A 120 9.82 11.55 7.54
N TRP A 121 9.84 12.34 8.62
CA TRP A 121 9.46 11.88 9.96
C TRP A 121 7.96 11.78 10.18
N THR A 122 7.15 12.46 9.36
CA THR A 122 5.69 12.53 9.52
C THR A 122 4.97 11.40 8.78
N VAL A 123 5.49 10.94 7.63
CA VAL A 123 4.83 9.93 6.77
C VAL A 123 4.52 8.65 7.53
N LEU A 124 5.51 8.04 8.19
CA LEU A 124 5.32 6.76 8.88
C LEU A 124 4.33 6.85 10.06
N PRO A 125 4.39 7.83 10.96
CA PRO A 125 3.36 8.03 11.98
C PRO A 125 1.94 8.21 11.44
N LEU A 126 1.77 8.93 10.33
CA LEU A 126 0.46 9.07 9.67
C LEU A 126 -0.08 7.71 9.22
N ILE A 127 0.76 6.87 8.63
CA ILE A 127 0.32 5.55 8.19
C ILE A 127 0.06 4.61 9.39
N VAL A 128 0.85 4.69 10.47
CA VAL A 128 0.52 3.97 11.71
C VAL A 128 -0.89 4.36 12.21
N LEU A 129 -1.22 5.65 12.19
CA LEU A 129 -2.55 6.12 12.57
C LEU A 129 -3.63 5.64 11.58
N ALA A 130 -3.34 5.62 10.29
CA ALA A 130 -4.23 5.06 9.27
C ALA A 130 -4.50 3.57 9.54
N GLU A 131 -3.49 2.78 9.88
CA GLU A 131 -3.63 1.37 10.24
C GLU A 131 -4.50 1.16 11.49
N ILE A 132 -4.36 2.01 12.50
CA ILE A 132 -5.23 1.99 13.69
C ILE A 132 -6.69 2.26 13.29
N CYS A 133 -6.93 3.23 12.41
CA CYS A 133 -8.28 3.50 11.86
C CYS A 133 -8.80 2.31 11.05
N SER A 134 -7.96 1.69 10.24
CA SER A 134 -8.29 0.51 9.46
C SER A 134 -8.70 -0.67 10.34
N TRP A 135 -7.89 -1.00 11.35
CA TRP A 135 -8.23 -2.06 12.29
C TRP A 135 -9.52 -1.75 13.07
N HIS A 136 -9.72 -0.51 13.46
CA HIS A 136 -10.99 -0.11 14.08
C HIS A 136 -12.18 -0.32 13.13
N ALA A 137 -12.06 0.07 11.86
CA ALA A 137 -13.10 -0.14 10.86
C ALA A 137 -13.40 -1.63 10.67
N VAL A 138 -12.34 -2.43 10.49
CA VAL A 138 -12.43 -3.87 10.27
C VAL A 138 -13.06 -4.58 11.47
N LEU A 139 -12.66 -4.27 12.69
CA LEU A 139 -13.22 -4.89 13.89
C LEU A 139 -14.68 -4.48 14.13
N THR A 140 -14.99 -3.19 13.99
CA THR A 140 -16.33 -2.68 14.29
C THR A 140 -17.31 -2.76 13.11
N THR A 141 -16.83 -3.10 11.90
CA THR A 141 -17.60 -3.01 10.64
C THR A 141 -18.02 -1.58 10.29
N GLY A 142 -17.28 -0.59 10.78
CA GLY A 142 -17.62 0.85 10.68
C GLY A 142 -16.96 1.56 9.52
N GLN A 143 -17.68 1.86 8.45
CA GLN A 143 -17.16 2.50 7.23
C GLN A 143 -16.56 3.91 7.46
N ARG A 144 -16.99 4.62 8.52
CA ARG A 144 -16.43 5.94 8.86
C ARG A 144 -14.94 5.89 9.17
N ALA A 145 -14.48 4.84 9.83
CA ALA A 145 -13.06 4.69 10.15
C ALA A 145 -12.23 4.35 8.90
N HIS A 146 -12.78 3.66 7.90
CA HIS A 146 -12.14 3.50 6.59
C HIS A 146 -12.01 4.84 5.84
N ALA A 147 -13.01 5.73 5.93
CA ALA A 147 -12.87 7.07 5.37
C ALA A 147 -11.73 7.86 6.03
N ALA A 148 -11.56 7.74 7.35
CA ALA A 148 -10.44 8.34 8.08
C ALA A 148 -9.08 7.72 7.68
N GLU A 149 -8.98 6.40 7.58
CA GLU A 149 -7.82 5.67 7.08
C GLU A 149 -7.37 6.22 5.72
N ASN A 150 -8.28 6.24 4.73
CA ASN A 150 -7.96 6.70 3.39
C ASN A 150 -7.60 8.19 3.34
N SER A 151 -8.23 9.03 4.19
CA SER A 151 -7.86 10.44 4.31
C SER A 151 -6.42 10.62 4.82
N LEU A 152 -5.98 9.78 5.76
CA LEU A 152 -4.59 9.79 6.27
C LEU A 152 -3.60 9.31 5.21
N TRP A 153 -3.95 8.29 4.41
CA TRP A 153 -3.17 7.87 3.25
C TRP A 153 -3.04 8.99 2.21
N GLY A 154 -4.15 9.66 1.88
CA GLY A 154 -4.16 10.80 0.98
C GLY A 154 -3.32 11.96 1.48
N LEU A 155 -3.37 12.26 2.79
CA LEU A 155 -2.53 13.28 3.41
C LEU A 155 -1.05 12.92 3.34
N ALA A 156 -0.68 11.70 3.68
CA ALA A 156 0.70 11.22 3.59
C ALA A 156 1.24 11.31 2.16
N ALA A 157 0.44 10.89 1.16
CA ALA A 157 0.81 11.01 -0.25
C ALA A 157 0.95 12.48 -0.69
N THR A 158 0.07 13.37 -0.23
CA THR A 158 0.16 14.81 -0.49
C THR A 158 1.46 15.39 0.06
N LEU A 159 1.85 15.01 1.28
CA LEU A 159 3.12 15.44 1.88
C LEU A 159 4.31 14.91 1.08
N VAL A 160 4.30 13.64 0.63
CA VAL A 160 5.34 13.07 -0.23
C VAL A 160 5.48 13.88 -1.53
N VAL A 161 4.36 14.12 -2.24
CA VAL A 161 4.36 14.89 -3.50
C VAL A 161 4.87 16.30 -3.26
N THR A 162 4.38 16.99 -2.21
CA THR A 162 4.83 18.35 -1.87
C THR A 162 6.32 18.37 -1.51
N GLY A 163 6.80 17.38 -0.75
CA GLY A 163 8.22 17.23 -0.45
C GLY A 163 9.07 17.07 -1.71
N MET A 164 8.59 16.27 -2.67
CA MET A 164 9.28 16.08 -3.94
C MET A 164 9.28 17.34 -4.82
N LEU A 165 8.20 18.15 -4.79
CA LEU A 165 8.14 19.44 -5.51
C LEU A 165 9.14 20.48 -5.00
N VAL A 166 9.51 20.42 -3.72
CA VAL A 166 10.51 21.32 -3.12
C VAL A 166 11.95 20.94 -3.49
N ILE A 167 12.17 19.69 -3.91
CA ILE A 167 13.50 19.20 -4.29
C ILE A 167 13.77 19.59 -5.74
N GLU A 168 14.93 20.20 -6.01
CA GLU A 168 15.33 20.58 -7.37
C GLU A 168 15.47 19.36 -8.29
N PRO A 169 14.80 19.37 -9.47
CA PRO A 169 14.72 18.20 -10.37
C PRO A 169 16.06 17.62 -10.79
N HIS A 170 17.08 18.46 -11.03
CA HIS A 170 18.38 18.02 -11.55
C HIS A 170 19.15 17.11 -10.58
N ARG A 171 18.82 17.14 -9.28
CA ARG A 171 19.50 16.32 -8.27
C ARG A 171 18.98 14.89 -8.20
N ILE A 172 17.70 14.67 -8.62
CA ILE A 172 17.01 13.39 -8.53
C ILE A 172 16.09 13.15 -9.75
N ALA A 173 16.51 13.63 -10.93
CA ALA A 173 15.67 13.77 -12.13
C ALA A 173 14.76 12.57 -12.47
N PRO A 174 15.22 11.30 -12.53
CA PRO A 174 14.32 10.19 -12.87
C PRO A 174 13.23 9.93 -11.81
N LEU A 175 13.59 10.11 -10.54
CA LEU A 175 12.71 9.89 -9.40
C LEU A 175 11.64 10.98 -9.30
N HIS A 176 12.02 12.22 -9.59
CA HIS A 176 11.21 13.42 -9.36
C HIS A 176 9.92 13.43 -10.19
N ALA A 177 10.04 13.37 -11.53
CA ALA A 177 8.88 13.47 -12.42
C ALA A 177 7.90 12.31 -12.25
N ALA A 178 8.43 11.07 -12.16
CA ALA A 178 7.60 9.88 -11.97
C ALA A 178 6.85 9.90 -10.63
N THR A 179 7.52 10.29 -9.54
CA THR A 179 6.90 10.38 -8.21
C THR A 179 5.81 11.44 -8.16
N ILE A 180 6.06 12.63 -8.75
CA ILE A 180 5.04 13.69 -8.79
C ILE A 180 3.82 13.24 -9.58
N ALA A 181 4.01 12.69 -10.79
CA ALA A 181 2.92 12.27 -11.64
C ALA A 181 2.09 11.15 -10.99
N THR A 182 2.74 10.08 -10.53
CA THR A 182 2.05 8.93 -9.91
C THR A 182 1.45 9.29 -8.56
N GLY A 183 2.16 10.08 -7.75
CA GLY A 183 1.67 10.55 -6.45
C GLY A 183 0.47 11.48 -6.59
N ALA A 184 0.51 12.45 -7.52
CA ALA A 184 -0.63 13.32 -7.81
C ALA A 184 -1.85 12.55 -8.29
N ALA A 185 -1.66 11.55 -9.16
CA ALA A 185 -2.73 10.67 -9.61
C ALA A 185 -3.33 9.86 -8.44
N TYR A 186 -2.48 9.35 -7.53
CA TYR A 186 -2.93 8.65 -6.34
C TYR A 186 -3.70 9.57 -5.38
N VAL A 187 -3.21 10.78 -5.11
CA VAL A 187 -3.91 11.79 -4.28
C VAL A 187 -5.29 12.11 -4.88
N ALA A 188 -5.35 12.32 -6.20
CA ALA A 188 -6.62 12.55 -6.89
C ALA A 188 -7.57 11.35 -6.74
N PHE A 189 -7.09 10.13 -6.93
CA PHE A 189 -7.88 8.91 -6.76
C PHE A 189 -8.46 8.81 -5.34
N ILE A 190 -7.64 9.01 -4.31
CA ILE A 190 -8.07 8.93 -2.91
C ILE A 190 -9.17 9.95 -2.60
N PHE A 191 -8.98 11.23 -2.95
CA PHE A 191 -9.92 12.28 -2.54
C PHE A 191 -11.13 12.41 -3.48
N ILE A 192 -11.04 11.97 -4.73
CA ILE A 192 -12.16 12.03 -5.69
C ILE A 192 -13.00 10.75 -5.65
N TYR A 193 -12.38 9.59 -5.40
CA TYR A 193 -13.05 8.30 -5.49
C TYR A 193 -13.17 7.60 -4.13
N ASP A 194 -12.06 7.28 -3.47
CA ASP A 194 -12.01 6.39 -2.31
C ASP A 194 -12.70 6.99 -1.07
N VAL A 195 -12.29 8.16 -0.64
CA VAL A 195 -12.88 8.84 0.53
C VAL A 195 -14.37 9.08 0.34
N PRO A 196 -14.86 9.63 -0.80
CA PRO A 196 -16.30 9.78 -1.05
C PRO A 196 -17.04 8.45 -1.08
N MET A 197 -16.45 7.38 -1.60
CA MET A 197 -17.04 6.04 -1.62
C MET A 197 -17.30 5.54 -0.18
N TYR A 198 -16.32 5.63 0.72
CA TYR A 198 -16.49 5.20 2.12
C TYR A 198 -17.48 6.08 2.88
N TRP A 199 -17.53 7.39 2.61
CA TRP A 199 -18.56 8.27 3.14
C TRP A 199 -19.96 7.90 2.66
N SER A 200 -20.11 7.51 1.39
CA SER A 200 -21.37 7.03 0.83
C SER A 200 -21.82 5.72 1.49
N ARG A 201 -20.90 4.77 1.63
CA ARG A 201 -21.15 3.49 2.33
C ARG A 201 -21.60 3.74 3.77
N TRP A 202 -20.91 4.61 4.50
CA TRP A 202 -21.29 4.97 5.88
C TRP A 202 -22.68 5.59 5.97
N ARG A 203 -23.03 6.51 5.06
CA ARG A 203 -24.40 7.08 5.02
C ARG A 203 -25.44 6.01 4.73
N GLY A 204 -25.16 5.09 3.83
CA GLY A 204 -26.01 3.95 3.52
C GLY A 204 -26.22 3.05 4.74
N ASP A 205 -25.15 2.73 5.48
CA ASP A 205 -25.19 1.95 6.71
C ASP A 205 -26.10 2.62 7.76
N GLN A 206 -25.97 3.95 7.94
CA GLN A 206 -26.83 4.69 8.85
C GLN A 206 -28.30 4.67 8.44
N ALA A 207 -28.57 4.88 7.16
CA ALA A 207 -29.95 4.86 6.64
C ALA A 207 -30.61 3.47 6.81
N ASN A 208 -29.83 2.40 6.72
CA ASN A 208 -30.28 1.01 6.89
C ASN A 208 -30.25 0.52 8.36
N GLY A 209 -29.91 1.39 9.32
CA GLY A 209 -29.87 1.03 10.74
C GLY A 209 -28.77 0.03 11.08
N HIS A 210 -27.65 -0.01 10.29
CA HIS A 210 -26.52 -0.90 10.55
C HIS A 210 -25.93 -0.62 11.95
N ARG A 211 -25.77 -1.65 12.75
CA ARG A 211 -25.14 -1.57 14.08
C ARG A 211 -23.71 -2.07 13.99
N CYS A 212 -22.78 -1.20 14.37
CA CYS A 212 -21.38 -1.59 14.49
C CYS A 212 -21.18 -2.64 15.58
N LEU A 213 -20.25 -3.56 15.37
CA LEU A 213 -19.83 -4.53 16.38
C LEU A 213 -19.04 -3.84 17.50
N SER A 214 -19.08 -4.43 18.71
CA SER A 214 -18.06 -4.10 19.71
C SER A 214 -16.69 -4.62 19.26
N ILE A 215 -15.61 -4.02 19.76
CA ILE A 215 -14.25 -4.48 19.44
C ILE A 215 -14.07 -5.96 19.84
N ALA A 216 -14.60 -6.36 20.98
CA ALA A 216 -14.49 -7.73 21.47
C ALA A 216 -15.20 -8.73 20.53
N ASP A 217 -16.42 -8.42 20.11
CA ASP A 217 -17.17 -9.24 19.14
C ASP A 217 -16.46 -9.24 17.77
N GLY A 218 -15.91 -8.10 17.36
CA GLY A 218 -15.16 -7.95 16.13
C GLY A 218 -13.93 -8.83 16.07
N ILE A 219 -13.16 -8.95 17.15
CA ILE A 219 -11.99 -9.85 17.22
C ILE A 219 -12.39 -11.31 16.97
N VAL A 220 -13.50 -11.75 17.56
CA VAL A 220 -14.02 -13.10 17.33
C VAL A 220 -14.51 -13.24 15.89
N ASP A 221 -15.21 -12.23 15.38
CA ASP A 221 -15.79 -12.22 14.04
C ASP A 221 -14.73 -12.32 12.93
N VAL A 222 -13.69 -11.48 12.95
CA VAL A 222 -12.65 -11.46 11.92
C VAL A 222 -11.82 -12.75 11.84
N SER A 223 -11.77 -13.52 12.93
CA SER A 223 -11.01 -14.78 13.00
C SER A 223 -11.80 -16.00 12.55
N ARG A 224 -13.14 -15.92 12.58
CA ARG A 224 -14.02 -17.09 12.41
C ARG A 224 -15.07 -16.98 11.33
N ARG A 225 -15.40 -15.76 10.91
CA ARG A 225 -16.47 -15.51 9.94
C ARG A 225 -15.93 -14.99 8.63
N TRP A 226 -16.19 -15.72 7.55
CA TRP A 226 -16.06 -15.26 6.17
C TRP A 226 -17.07 -15.97 5.29
N THR A 227 -17.38 -15.35 4.17
CA THR A 227 -18.27 -15.91 3.16
C THR A 227 -17.53 -16.04 1.84
N VAL A 228 -17.54 -17.23 1.26
CA VAL A 228 -16.99 -17.42 -0.08
C VAL A 228 -17.96 -16.85 -1.11
N SER A 229 -17.50 -15.93 -1.94
CA SER A 229 -18.30 -15.40 -3.04
C SER A 229 -17.56 -15.47 -4.36
N TYR A 230 -18.27 -15.94 -5.39
CA TYR A 230 -17.81 -16.01 -6.78
C TYR A 230 -18.65 -15.13 -7.71
N ARG A 231 -19.46 -14.24 -7.14
CA ARG A 231 -20.33 -13.33 -7.88
C ARG A 231 -19.54 -12.07 -8.24
N TRP A 232 -19.68 -11.62 -9.48
CA TRP A 232 -19.02 -10.39 -9.94
C TRP A 232 -19.49 -9.15 -9.19
N GLU A 233 -20.77 -9.09 -8.86
CA GLU A 233 -21.41 -7.97 -8.17
C GLU A 233 -20.79 -7.70 -6.79
N ASP A 234 -20.27 -8.73 -6.13
CA ASP A 234 -19.66 -8.62 -4.82
C ASP A 234 -18.20 -8.11 -4.87
N TRP A 235 -17.54 -8.23 -6.04
CA TRP A 235 -16.12 -7.89 -6.20
C TRP A 235 -15.88 -6.65 -7.06
N ARG A 236 -16.80 -6.30 -7.96
CA ARG A 236 -16.59 -5.28 -8.99
C ARG A 236 -16.12 -3.93 -8.45
N ASP A 237 -16.58 -3.53 -7.27
CA ASP A 237 -16.26 -2.23 -6.66
C ASP A 237 -14.84 -2.24 -6.03
N GLU A 238 -14.31 -3.43 -5.74
CA GLU A 238 -12.97 -3.61 -5.18
C GLU A 238 -11.89 -3.86 -6.25
N VAL A 239 -12.31 -4.28 -7.46
CA VAL A 239 -11.40 -4.58 -8.57
C VAL A 239 -10.46 -3.42 -8.93
N PRO A 240 -10.93 -2.16 -9.05
CA PRO A 240 -10.07 -1.05 -9.43
C PRO A 240 -8.93 -0.83 -8.43
N TRP A 241 -9.25 -0.69 -7.14
CA TRP A 241 -8.23 -0.39 -6.14
C TRP A 241 -7.27 -1.57 -5.93
N MET A 242 -7.76 -2.81 -5.82
CA MET A 242 -6.89 -3.98 -5.68
C MET A 242 -5.95 -4.12 -6.89
N SER A 243 -6.47 -3.88 -8.10
CA SER A 243 -5.66 -3.96 -9.31
C SER A 243 -4.59 -2.88 -9.35
N LEU A 244 -4.93 -1.64 -9.03
CA LEU A 244 -3.99 -0.52 -9.00
C LEU A 244 -2.96 -0.69 -7.89
N TYR A 245 -3.40 -1.04 -6.70
CA TYR A 245 -2.56 -1.18 -5.52
C TYR A 245 -1.53 -2.31 -5.69
N PHE A 246 -1.97 -3.49 -6.15
CA PHE A 246 -1.09 -4.65 -6.34
C PHE A 246 -0.23 -4.55 -7.61
N THR A 247 -0.42 -3.53 -8.43
CA THR A 247 0.43 -3.23 -9.58
C THR A 247 1.29 -2.02 -9.32
N PHE A 248 0.71 -0.83 -9.33
CA PHE A 248 1.46 0.42 -9.22
C PHE A 248 2.08 0.64 -7.85
N GLY A 249 1.42 0.23 -6.76
CA GLY A 249 2.01 0.27 -5.42
C GLY A 249 3.26 -0.61 -5.35
N VAL A 250 3.19 -1.83 -5.89
CA VAL A 250 4.34 -2.75 -5.91
C VAL A 250 5.46 -2.23 -6.81
N TRP A 251 5.14 -1.71 -7.99
CA TRP A 251 6.14 -1.13 -8.88
C TRP A 251 6.80 0.10 -8.27
N SER A 252 6.04 0.93 -7.54
CA SER A 252 6.59 2.05 -6.77
C SER A 252 7.55 1.58 -5.69
N SER A 253 7.20 0.53 -4.94
CA SER A 253 8.07 -0.06 -3.93
C SER A 253 9.39 -0.59 -4.51
N ILE A 254 9.33 -1.31 -5.64
CA ILE A 254 10.52 -1.80 -6.35
C ILE A 254 11.34 -0.62 -6.90
N TRP A 255 10.67 0.41 -7.45
CA TRP A 255 11.32 1.62 -7.93
C TRP A 255 12.13 2.34 -6.86
N LEU A 256 11.63 2.40 -5.60
CA LEU A 256 12.34 3.00 -4.48
C LEU A 256 13.67 2.31 -4.16
N VAL A 257 13.82 1.02 -4.46
CA VAL A 257 15.11 0.31 -4.35
C VAL A 257 16.11 0.88 -5.35
N TYR A 258 15.72 1.04 -6.62
CA TYR A 258 16.58 1.63 -7.65
C TYR A 258 16.90 3.10 -7.37
N ALA A 259 15.91 3.85 -6.87
CA ALA A 259 16.10 5.23 -6.44
C ALA A 259 17.15 5.34 -5.33
N SER A 260 17.13 4.41 -4.37
CA SER A 260 18.14 4.37 -3.30
C SER A 260 19.55 4.09 -3.82
N LEU A 261 19.70 3.20 -4.80
CA LEU A 261 20.98 2.97 -5.48
C LEU A 261 21.47 4.24 -6.23
N ALA A 262 20.57 4.92 -6.92
CA ALA A 262 20.91 6.16 -7.64
C ALA A 262 21.39 7.27 -6.69
N LEU A 263 20.70 7.46 -5.56
CA LEU A 263 21.11 8.41 -4.52
C LEU A 263 22.46 8.05 -3.86
N GLY A 264 22.78 6.76 -3.75
CA GLY A 264 24.06 6.30 -3.23
C GLY A 264 25.26 6.57 -4.15
N ARG A 265 25.03 6.75 -5.47
CA ARG A 265 26.08 7.07 -6.46
C ARG A 265 26.40 8.56 -6.53
N SER A 266 25.55 9.41 -5.98
CA SER A 266 25.73 10.87 -5.99
C SER A 266 26.52 11.41 -4.78
N ASN A 267 26.90 10.56 -3.87
CA ASN A 267 27.80 10.82 -2.74
C ASN A 267 29.22 10.33 -3.06
#